data_aaee6e529877efb3c6299d04fa929739
#
_entry.id   aaee6e529877efb3c6299d04fa929739
#
_cell.length_a   1.000
_cell.length_b   1.000
_cell.length_c   1.000
_cell.angle_alpha   90.00
_cell.angle_beta   90.00
_cell.angle_gamma   90.00
#
_symmetry.space_group_name_H-M   'P 1'
#
loop_
_entity.id
_entity.type
_entity.pdbx_description
1 polymer ?
#
loop_
_entity_poly.entity_id
_entity_poly.type
_entity_poly.pdbx_seq_one_letter_code
_entity_poly.pdbx_strand_id
1 'polypeptide(L)'
;MSNGRGRLHEQMILAACRAYHDQGRANIIKVPEPFRVLKKSRAQGIATVRFTARAQPDFIGCIANDRMIAFEAKHTDTDRLQFKAVTPTQAQALQDFHKMGAFSAVCAGIGDQYFMIPWILFVGMKTIFGKQYIRAEDVQKYRVKFDGVIWFLDYMANPYEDGPF
;
A
#
# COMPACT_ATOMS: atom_id res chain seq x y z
N MET A 1 -0.41 16.23 -13.44
CA MET A 1 -1.52 16.34 -12.45
C MET A 1 -1.76 15.07 -11.60
N SER A 2 -1.06 13.95 -11.83
CA SER A 2 -1.23 12.73 -11.03
C SER A 2 -0.61 12.77 -9.61
N ASN A 3 0.36 13.66 -9.36
CA ASN A 3 1.08 13.71 -8.08
C ASN A 3 0.24 14.21 -6.88
N GLY A 4 -0.81 14.99 -7.10
CA GLY A 4 -1.64 15.53 -6.02
C GLY A 4 -2.53 14.48 -5.33
N ARG A 5 -3.23 13.67 -6.15
CA ARG A 5 -4.16 12.64 -5.62
C ARG A 5 -3.43 11.44 -5.03
N GLY A 6 -2.29 11.05 -5.60
CA GLY A 6 -1.43 10.03 -5.00
C GLY A 6 -0.94 10.44 -3.60
N ARG A 7 -0.51 11.70 -3.44
CA ARG A 7 -0.12 12.25 -2.12
C ARG A 7 -1.29 12.28 -1.13
N LEU A 8 -2.49 12.68 -1.59
CA LEU A 8 -3.68 12.66 -0.75
C LEU A 8 -4.03 11.23 -0.31
N HIS A 9 -3.98 10.26 -1.23
CA HIS A 9 -4.20 8.85 -0.93
C HIS A 9 -3.24 8.36 0.17
N GLU A 10 -1.94 8.62 0.04
CA GLU A 10 -0.96 8.27 1.07
C GLU A 10 -1.22 8.97 2.41
N GLN A 11 -1.65 10.23 2.40
CA GLN A 11 -1.99 10.95 3.64
C GLN A 11 -3.20 10.35 4.35
N MET A 12 -4.21 9.90 3.61
CA MET A 12 -5.38 9.21 4.17
C MET A 12 -5.00 7.85 4.77
N ILE A 13 -4.03 7.14 4.17
CA ILE A 13 -3.44 5.92 4.75
C ILE A 13 -2.65 6.25 6.03
N LEU A 14 -1.83 7.29 6.02
CA LEU A 14 -1.06 7.72 7.20
C LEU A 14 -1.96 8.11 8.37
N ALA A 15 -3.13 8.70 8.10
CA ALA A 15 -4.12 8.99 9.14
C ALA A 15 -4.63 7.69 9.79
N ALA A 16 -4.91 6.66 9.00
CA ALA A 16 -5.28 5.34 9.50
C ALA A 16 -4.14 4.69 10.33
N CYS A 17 -2.88 4.79 9.86
CA CYS A 17 -1.73 4.26 10.60
C CYS A 17 -1.64 4.86 12.02
N ARG A 18 -1.83 6.18 12.15
CA ARG A 18 -1.85 6.84 13.48
C ARG A 18 -3.00 6.33 14.34
N ALA A 19 -4.20 6.27 13.79
CA ALA A 19 -5.37 5.79 14.52
C ALA A 19 -5.23 4.33 14.96
N TYR A 20 -4.71 3.45 14.12
CA TYR A 20 -4.44 2.05 14.48
C TYR A 20 -3.36 1.93 15.57
N HIS A 21 -2.33 2.77 15.53
CA HIS A 21 -1.32 2.83 16.59
C HIS A 21 -1.95 3.23 17.93
N ASP A 22 -2.74 4.30 17.94
CA ASP A 22 -3.39 4.81 19.16
C ASP A 22 -4.40 3.80 19.74
N GLN A 23 -5.01 2.98 18.88
CA GLN A 23 -5.91 1.88 19.27
C GLN A 23 -5.18 0.59 19.68
N GLY A 24 -3.84 0.53 19.56
CA GLY A 24 -3.06 -0.68 19.82
C GLY A 24 -3.29 -1.81 18.80
N ARG A 25 -3.83 -1.50 17.61
CA ARG A 25 -4.17 -2.48 16.57
C ARG A 25 -3.02 -2.79 15.62
N ALA A 26 -2.21 -1.79 15.31
CA ALA A 26 -1.07 -1.94 14.43
C ALA A 26 -0.04 -0.84 14.63
N ASN A 27 1.24 -1.13 14.34
CA ASN A 27 2.30 -0.14 14.22
C ASN A 27 2.87 -0.21 12.81
N ILE A 28 2.42 0.69 11.94
CA ILE A 28 2.74 0.73 10.52
C ILE A 28 3.34 2.09 10.18
N ILE A 29 4.47 2.08 9.49
CA ILE A 29 5.20 3.28 9.10
C ILE A 29 5.27 3.39 7.57
N LYS A 30 5.31 4.62 7.08
CA LYS A 30 5.70 4.90 5.70
C LYS A 30 7.22 4.78 5.59
N VAL A 31 7.67 3.99 4.64
CA VAL A 31 9.09 3.83 4.34
C VAL A 31 9.57 5.03 3.53
N PRO A 32 10.57 5.79 3.99
CA PRO A 32 11.12 6.88 3.21
C PRO A 32 11.90 6.34 2.01
N GLU A 33 11.89 7.09 0.89
CA GLU A 33 12.76 6.75 -0.23
C GLU A 33 14.23 6.76 0.20
N PRO A 34 14.97 5.67 -0.02
CA PRO A 34 16.38 5.60 0.39
C PRO A 34 17.23 6.56 -0.43
N PHE A 35 18.09 7.30 0.25
CA PHE A 35 18.99 8.24 -0.37
C PHE A 35 20.38 8.22 0.26
N ARG A 36 21.38 8.65 -0.51
CA ARG A 36 22.74 8.93 -0.04
C ARG A 36 22.98 10.43 -0.02
N VAL A 37 23.45 10.95 1.11
CA VAL A 37 23.86 12.36 1.21
C VAL A 37 25.14 12.57 0.41
N LEU A 38 25.11 13.47 -0.56
CA LEU A 38 26.27 13.90 -1.36
C LEU A 38 26.95 15.10 -0.72
N LYS A 39 26.18 16.07 -0.23
CA LYS A 39 26.67 17.29 0.40
C LYS A 39 25.71 17.77 1.48
N LYS A 40 26.21 18.02 2.68
CA LYS A 40 25.45 18.70 3.74
C LYS A 40 25.49 20.20 3.50
N SER A 41 24.34 20.86 3.60
CA SER A 41 24.27 22.33 3.66
C SER A 41 24.66 22.82 5.05
N ARG A 42 25.14 24.08 5.14
CA ARG A 42 25.30 24.77 6.44
C ARG A 42 23.96 25.13 7.05
N ALA A 43 22.89 25.21 6.25
CA ALA A 43 21.53 25.41 6.73
C ALA A 43 21.02 24.11 7.41
N GLN A 44 20.43 24.24 8.58
CA GLN A 44 19.92 23.11 9.35
C GLN A 44 18.81 22.37 8.57
N GLY A 45 18.91 21.04 8.50
CA GLY A 45 17.91 20.20 7.85
C GLY A 45 17.98 20.14 6.32
N ILE A 46 18.99 20.76 5.67
CA ILE A 46 19.13 20.76 4.21
C ILE A 46 20.38 19.99 3.80
N ALA A 47 20.24 19.12 2.78
CA ALA A 47 21.35 18.39 2.16
C ALA A 47 21.07 18.14 0.69
N THR A 48 22.13 18.03 -0.12
CA THR A 48 22.06 17.47 -1.48
C THR A 48 22.14 15.96 -1.37
N VAL A 49 21.15 15.26 -1.92
CA VAL A 49 21.04 13.81 -1.83
C VAL A 49 20.94 13.17 -3.22
N ARG A 50 21.30 11.90 -3.31
CA ARG A 50 21.02 11.04 -4.47
C ARG A 50 20.15 9.87 -3.99
N PHE A 51 19.01 9.70 -4.61
CA PHE A 51 18.18 8.51 -4.36
C PHE A 51 18.90 7.26 -4.88
N THR A 52 18.94 6.20 -4.07
CA THR A 52 19.82 5.04 -4.30
C THR A 52 19.09 3.75 -4.64
N ALA A 53 17.84 3.59 -4.20
CA ALA A 53 17.05 2.41 -4.48
C ALA A 53 15.55 2.77 -4.58
N ARG A 54 14.78 1.88 -5.27
CA ARG A 54 13.32 2.05 -5.46
C ARG A 54 12.55 0.77 -5.06
N ALA A 55 13.15 -0.05 -4.21
CA ALA A 55 12.73 -1.44 -4.05
C ALA A 55 11.98 -1.75 -2.76
N GLN A 56 11.64 -0.75 -1.95
CA GLN A 56 10.95 -1.01 -0.68
C GLN A 56 9.45 -0.74 -0.84
N PRO A 57 8.57 -1.51 -0.18
CA PRO A 57 7.15 -1.19 -0.09
C PRO A 57 6.94 0.20 0.52
N ASP A 58 5.88 0.91 0.11
CA ASP A 58 5.56 2.24 0.63
C ASP A 58 5.28 2.22 2.14
N PHE A 59 4.70 1.13 2.63
CA PHE A 59 4.34 0.93 4.04
C PHE A 59 4.75 -0.44 4.53
N ILE A 60 5.32 -0.50 5.75
CA ILE A 60 5.65 -1.72 6.45
C ILE A 60 5.31 -1.60 7.94
N GLY A 61 5.07 -2.71 8.60
CA GLY A 61 4.83 -2.72 10.04
C GLY A 61 4.34 -4.05 10.56
N CYS A 62 3.80 -3.99 11.78
CA CYS A 62 3.20 -5.13 12.44
C CYS A 62 1.75 -4.83 12.81
N ILE A 63 0.89 -5.81 12.62
CA ILE A 63 -0.48 -5.84 13.12
C ILE A 63 -0.43 -6.57 14.48
N ALA A 64 -1.30 -6.22 15.39
CA ALA A 64 -1.45 -6.94 16.65
C ALA A 64 -1.53 -8.46 16.39
N ASN A 65 -1.03 -9.28 17.34
CA ASN A 65 -0.89 -10.73 17.23
C ASN A 65 0.21 -11.21 16.23
N ASP A 66 1.33 -10.48 16.20
CA ASP A 66 2.61 -10.88 15.60
C ASP A 66 2.62 -11.01 14.06
N ARG A 67 1.70 -10.38 13.37
CA ARG A 67 1.69 -10.45 11.91
C ARG A 67 2.36 -9.24 11.27
N MET A 68 3.36 -9.49 10.43
CA MET A 68 3.96 -8.45 9.60
C MET A 68 3.05 -8.09 8.43
N ILE A 69 3.00 -6.80 8.10
CA ILE A 69 2.32 -6.25 6.92
C ILE A 69 3.30 -5.44 6.08
N ALA A 70 3.19 -5.57 4.76
CA ALA A 70 3.92 -4.76 3.78
C ALA A 70 3.02 -4.45 2.59
N PHE A 71 2.88 -3.19 2.19
CA PHE A 71 2.02 -2.86 1.06
C PHE A 71 2.46 -1.62 0.29
N GLU A 72 2.06 -1.58 -0.98
CA GLU A 72 2.17 -0.43 -1.86
C GLU A 72 0.88 0.37 -1.87
N ALA A 73 0.97 1.69 -1.95
CA ALA A 73 -0.15 2.59 -2.14
C ALA A 73 -0.23 3.00 -3.62
N LYS A 74 -1.36 2.70 -4.27
CA LYS A 74 -1.59 3.05 -5.68
C LYS A 74 -2.96 3.68 -5.85
N HIS A 75 -3.02 4.79 -6.58
CA HIS A 75 -4.27 5.45 -6.90
C HIS A 75 -4.39 5.67 -8.41
N THR A 76 -5.59 5.53 -8.93
CA THR A 76 -5.93 5.87 -10.31
C THR A 76 -7.23 6.66 -10.36
N ASP A 77 -7.26 7.69 -11.19
CA ASP A 77 -8.47 8.48 -11.48
C ASP A 77 -9.36 7.81 -12.53
N THR A 78 -8.86 6.73 -13.15
CA THR A 78 -9.61 5.95 -14.13
C THR A 78 -10.43 4.85 -13.45
N ASP A 79 -11.25 4.16 -14.23
CA ASP A 79 -12.08 3.03 -13.79
C ASP A 79 -11.28 1.74 -13.46
N ARG A 80 -9.95 1.76 -13.66
CA ARG A 80 -9.11 0.56 -13.55
C ARG A 80 -7.69 0.85 -13.05
N LEU A 81 -7.16 -0.05 -12.25
CA LEU A 81 -5.77 -0.07 -11.85
C LEU A 81 -5.01 -1.11 -12.70
N GLN A 82 -4.00 -0.66 -13.42
CA GLN A 82 -3.16 -1.50 -14.28
C GLN A 82 -2.16 -2.32 -13.44
N PHE A 83 -1.86 -3.53 -13.86
CA PHE A 83 -0.80 -4.36 -13.26
C PHE A 83 0.55 -3.62 -13.19
N LYS A 84 0.91 -2.93 -14.26
CA LYS A 84 2.16 -2.16 -14.38
C LYS A 84 2.25 -0.93 -13.45
N ALA A 85 1.18 -0.58 -12.71
CA ALA A 85 1.24 0.46 -11.68
C ALA A 85 2.19 0.07 -10.54
N VAL A 86 2.36 -1.23 -10.29
CA VAL A 86 3.41 -1.77 -9.41
C VAL A 86 4.61 -2.12 -10.29
N THR A 87 5.75 -1.46 -10.05
CA THR A 87 6.98 -1.70 -10.82
C THR A 87 7.53 -3.09 -10.54
N PRO A 88 8.36 -3.68 -11.45
CA PRO A 88 8.97 -4.99 -11.21
C PRO A 88 9.75 -5.07 -9.89
N THR A 89 10.43 -3.99 -9.50
CA THR A 89 11.19 -3.94 -8.24
C THR A 89 10.28 -3.92 -7.01
N GLN A 90 9.17 -3.18 -7.05
CA GLN A 90 8.15 -3.18 -6.00
C GLN A 90 7.46 -4.54 -5.92
N ALA A 91 7.15 -5.14 -7.07
CA ALA A 91 6.55 -6.47 -7.16
C ALA A 91 7.45 -7.54 -6.51
N GLN A 92 8.76 -7.48 -6.79
CA GLN A 92 9.71 -8.40 -6.18
C GLN A 92 9.77 -8.22 -4.65
N ALA A 93 9.80 -6.98 -4.16
CA ALA A 93 9.80 -6.71 -2.73
C ALA A 93 8.54 -7.26 -2.03
N LEU A 94 7.35 -6.99 -2.58
CA LEU A 94 6.10 -7.54 -2.05
C LEU A 94 6.07 -9.07 -2.08
N GLN A 95 6.60 -9.68 -3.15
CA GLN A 95 6.72 -11.13 -3.27
C GLN A 95 7.64 -11.73 -2.21
N ASP A 96 8.75 -11.07 -1.91
CA ASP A 96 9.70 -11.55 -0.92
C ASP A 96 9.11 -11.46 0.50
N PHE A 97 8.45 -10.36 0.85
CA PHE A 97 7.69 -10.24 2.10
C PHE A 97 6.59 -11.32 2.21
N HIS A 98 5.85 -11.55 1.12
CA HIS A 98 4.81 -12.58 1.08
C HIS A 98 5.37 -13.97 1.35
N LYS A 99 6.51 -14.34 0.72
CA LYS A 99 7.18 -15.63 0.93
C LYS A 99 7.65 -15.83 2.37
N MET A 100 7.97 -14.75 3.08
CA MET A 100 8.37 -14.77 4.49
C MET A 100 7.18 -14.77 5.46
N GLY A 101 5.94 -14.85 4.96
CA GLY A 101 4.73 -14.94 5.78
C GLY A 101 4.07 -13.61 6.12
N ALA A 102 4.61 -12.49 5.62
CA ALA A 102 3.96 -11.20 5.81
C ALA A 102 2.63 -11.13 5.01
N PHE A 103 1.67 -10.38 5.53
CA PHE A 103 0.54 -9.94 4.73
C PHE A 103 1.01 -8.86 3.75
N SER A 104 1.25 -9.26 2.52
CA SER A 104 1.62 -8.34 1.44
C SER A 104 0.41 -7.95 0.62
N ALA A 105 0.29 -6.67 0.25
CA ALA A 105 -0.90 -6.15 -0.42
C ALA A 105 -0.62 -4.91 -1.28
N VAL A 106 -1.64 -4.50 -2.03
CA VAL A 106 -1.72 -3.19 -2.68
C VAL A 106 -2.93 -2.46 -2.11
N CYS A 107 -2.69 -1.34 -1.42
CA CYS A 107 -3.74 -0.42 -0.99
C CYS A 107 -4.11 0.47 -2.17
N ALA A 108 -5.21 0.11 -2.84
CA ALA A 108 -5.59 0.70 -4.11
C ALA A 108 -6.74 1.70 -3.96
N GLY A 109 -6.60 2.87 -4.59
CA GLY A 109 -7.71 3.78 -4.88
C GLY A 109 -8.09 3.66 -6.35
N ILE A 110 -9.34 3.32 -6.63
CA ILE A 110 -9.92 3.27 -7.99
C ILE A 110 -11.12 4.20 -8.01
N GLY A 111 -10.94 5.38 -8.63
CA GLY A 111 -11.90 6.47 -8.49
C GLY A 111 -12.02 6.93 -7.04
N ASP A 112 -13.22 6.82 -6.48
CA ASP A 112 -13.58 7.18 -5.10
C ASP A 112 -13.69 5.99 -4.13
N GLN A 113 -13.33 4.79 -4.58
CA GLN A 113 -13.38 3.57 -3.80
C GLN A 113 -11.97 3.08 -3.43
N TYR A 114 -11.85 2.54 -2.22
CA TYR A 114 -10.56 2.11 -1.68
C TYR A 114 -10.60 0.63 -1.32
N PHE A 115 -9.47 -0.05 -1.58
CA PHE A 115 -9.35 -1.50 -1.49
C PHE A 115 -8.01 -1.88 -0.87
N MET A 116 -7.99 -2.90 -0.03
CA MET A 116 -6.75 -3.55 0.42
C MET A 116 -6.66 -4.91 -0.25
N ILE A 117 -5.96 -4.96 -1.39
CA ILE A 117 -5.94 -6.11 -2.29
C ILE A 117 -4.76 -7.00 -1.93
N PRO A 118 -4.97 -8.26 -1.49
CA PRO A 118 -3.88 -9.18 -1.21
C PRO A 118 -2.94 -9.33 -2.40
N TRP A 119 -1.64 -9.38 -2.13
CA TRP A 119 -0.60 -9.47 -3.16
C TRP A 119 -0.82 -10.66 -4.10
N ILE A 120 -1.19 -11.81 -3.54
CA ILE A 120 -1.42 -13.02 -4.35
C ILE A 120 -2.54 -12.84 -5.39
N LEU A 121 -3.56 -12.06 -5.05
CA LEU A 121 -4.63 -11.73 -6.00
C LEU A 121 -4.16 -10.70 -7.03
N PHE A 122 -3.41 -9.69 -6.59
CA PHE A 122 -2.90 -8.65 -7.50
C PHE A 122 -1.92 -9.24 -8.52
N VAL A 123 -0.94 -10.04 -8.09
CA VAL A 123 0.02 -10.68 -9.00
C VAL A 123 -0.63 -11.72 -9.90
N GLY A 124 -1.69 -12.39 -9.42
CA GLY A 124 -2.47 -13.40 -10.15
C GLY A 124 -3.57 -12.84 -11.05
N MET A 125 -3.72 -11.51 -11.19
CA MET A 125 -4.90 -10.93 -11.86
C MET A 125 -5.12 -11.41 -13.28
N LYS A 126 -4.05 -11.70 -14.04
CA LYS A 126 -4.17 -12.25 -15.40
C LYS A 126 -4.79 -13.62 -15.39
N THR A 127 -4.42 -14.48 -14.44
CA THR A 127 -4.96 -15.83 -14.31
C THR A 127 -6.37 -15.82 -13.75
N ILE A 128 -6.63 -14.96 -12.75
CA ILE A 128 -7.90 -14.90 -12.02
C ILE A 128 -8.98 -14.20 -12.84
N PHE A 129 -8.65 -13.05 -13.47
CA PHE A 129 -9.61 -12.19 -14.17
C PHE A 129 -9.43 -12.20 -15.70
N GLY A 130 -8.42 -12.89 -16.24
CA GLY A 130 -8.13 -12.93 -17.68
C GLY A 130 -7.56 -11.60 -18.24
N LYS A 131 -7.21 -10.63 -17.41
CA LYS A 131 -6.78 -9.28 -17.81
C LYS A 131 -5.67 -8.76 -16.91
N GLN A 132 -4.87 -7.80 -17.42
CA GLN A 132 -3.76 -7.19 -16.65
C GLN A 132 -4.15 -5.83 -16.02
N TYR A 133 -5.37 -5.73 -15.58
CA TYR A 133 -5.91 -4.62 -14.80
C TYR A 133 -7.06 -5.13 -13.94
N ILE A 134 -7.39 -4.39 -12.91
CA ILE A 134 -8.55 -4.62 -12.07
C ILE A 134 -9.42 -3.38 -12.04
N ARG A 135 -10.74 -3.60 -11.98
CA ARG A 135 -11.75 -2.58 -11.71
C ARG A 135 -12.30 -2.73 -10.31
N ALA A 136 -12.97 -1.70 -9.83
CA ALA A 136 -13.62 -1.74 -8.52
C ALA A 136 -14.56 -2.95 -8.37
N GLU A 137 -15.31 -3.31 -9.43
CA GLU A 137 -16.23 -4.46 -9.44
C GLU A 137 -15.53 -5.82 -9.24
N ASP A 138 -14.29 -5.97 -9.73
CA ASP A 138 -13.52 -7.22 -9.62
C ASP A 138 -13.07 -7.50 -8.18
N VAL A 139 -12.94 -6.44 -7.35
CA VAL A 139 -12.31 -6.51 -6.03
C VAL A 139 -13.20 -6.00 -4.89
N GLN A 140 -14.52 -5.95 -5.09
CA GLN A 140 -15.48 -5.48 -4.07
C GLN A 140 -15.34 -6.21 -2.73
N LYS A 141 -14.98 -7.48 -2.74
CA LYS A 141 -14.69 -8.27 -1.53
C LYS A 141 -13.59 -7.65 -0.66
N TYR A 142 -12.68 -6.89 -1.27
CA TYR A 142 -11.51 -6.27 -0.62
C TYR A 142 -11.69 -4.78 -0.38
N ARG A 143 -12.91 -4.28 -0.54
CA ARG A 143 -13.24 -2.90 -0.28
C ARG A 143 -13.11 -2.60 1.21
N VAL A 144 -12.42 -1.49 1.52
CA VAL A 144 -12.20 -1.05 2.90
C VAL A 144 -13.10 0.14 3.25
N LYS A 145 -13.35 0.32 4.54
CA LYS A 145 -14.09 1.47 5.06
C LYS A 145 -13.37 2.77 4.74
N PHE A 146 -14.15 3.78 4.37
CA PHE A 146 -13.66 5.13 4.09
C PHE A 146 -14.63 6.19 4.63
N ASP A 147 -14.09 7.15 5.39
CA ASP A 147 -14.80 8.28 5.96
C ASP A 147 -13.93 9.56 5.98
N GLY A 148 -13.05 9.70 4.97
CA GLY A 148 -11.97 10.67 4.92
C GLY A 148 -10.63 10.07 5.36
N VAL A 149 -10.66 8.91 6.00
CA VAL A 149 -9.53 8.05 6.34
C VAL A 149 -9.71 6.72 5.63
N ILE A 150 -8.64 6.16 5.06
CA ILE A 150 -8.66 4.83 4.43
C ILE A 150 -8.35 3.78 5.50
N TRP A 151 -9.40 3.15 6.02
CA TRP A 151 -9.29 2.12 7.07
C TRP A 151 -8.90 0.78 6.45
N PHE A 152 -7.66 0.67 6.01
CA PHE A 152 -7.17 -0.43 5.19
C PHE A 152 -7.11 -1.80 5.90
N LEU A 153 -7.27 -1.86 7.22
CA LEU A 153 -7.46 -3.11 7.97
C LEU A 153 -8.95 -3.44 8.18
N ASP A 154 -9.87 -2.53 7.83
CA ASP A 154 -11.29 -2.70 8.10
C ASP A 154 -12.05 -2.90 6.77
N TYR A 155 -12.19 -4.17 6.38
CA TYR A 155 -12.97 -4.54 5.20
C TYR A 155 -14.46 -4.30 5.41
N MET A 156 -15.15 -3.81 4.37
CA MET A 156 -16.61 -3.63 4.41
C MET A 156 -17.37 -4.95 4.35
N ALA A 157 -16.88 -5.92 3.58
CA ALA A 157 -17.27 -7.33 3.66
C ALA A 157 -16.08 -8.08 4.25
N ASN A 158 -16.30 -9.02 5.16
CA ASN A 158 -15.19 -9.83 5.67
C ASN A 158 -14.69 -10.74 4.55
N PRO A 159 -13.54 -10.44 3.89
CA PRO A 159 -13.04 -11.24 2.79
C PRO A 159 -12.44 -12.57 3.25
N TYR A 160 -12.25 -12.70 4.56
CA TYR A 160 -11.71 -13.86 5.23
C TYR A 160 -12.66 -14.22 6.37
N GLU A 161 -13.52 -15.21 6.18
CA GLU A 161 -14.40 -15.69 7.26
C GLU A 161 -13.59 -16.21 8.46
N ASP A 162 -12.30 -16.57 8.24
CA ASP A 162 -11.33 -16.97 9.27
C ASP A 162 -10.18 -15.95 9.41
N GLY A 163 -10.40 -14.72 9.11
CA GLY A 163 -9.61 -13.51 9.02
C GLY A 163 -8.12 -13.52 9.30
N PRO A 164 -7.33 -12.82 8.48
CA PRO A 164 -5.91 -12.60 8.75
C PRO A 164 -5.65 -11.45 9.75
N PHE A 165 -6.68 -10.77 10.25
CA PHE A 165 -6.54 -9.64 11.17
C PHE A 165 -7.28 -9.87 12.49
#